data_3b7df5cddc7a5e5e7ce9c9a0ace4afbf
#
_entry.id   3b7df5cddc7a5e5e7ce9c9a0ace4afbf
#
_cell.length_a   1.000
_cell.length_b   1.000
_cell.length_c   1.000
_cell.angle_alpha   90.00
_cell.angle_beta   90.00
_cell.angle_gamma   90.00
#
_symmetry.space_group_name_H-M   'P 1'
#
loop_
_entity.id
_entity.type
_entity.pdbx_description
1 polymer ?
#
loop_
_entity_poly.entity_id
_entity_poly.type
_entity_poly.pdbx_seq_one_letter_code
_entity_poly.pdbx_strand_id
1 'polypeptide(L)'
;MADGLGLPRFRTRASRMQLIKSPTRFYKAIESIIERAQERVFLSSLYIGKDETDLMDTLKTTLSKRPALRAIVLVDALRSTREGQFRIDPVTRRPNTSCASLLASLTRDFPDQVDVCLYRTSGLPVWLEKLIGKRVVEGAGLQHMKIYGGDNEFIMSGANLSHDYFSNRQDRYVHFWDQPLLSNYLISLILLCGHFSYRLMAAKAVEAGKEHPHHSAYALQWDGSNSQLLLGEADDGTVNEGGCHIAALERQPLREHKFAFDAGKLVNAFTQRWRQHCEEELANYNNTQVTNDEDDDNAAFVVPLLQMGPLNITNETDAMPRIFEALRREGLAADMPGCLDLTSGYFSLHSPYKSLVLDAPSEAFETRIVAAAPESNGFFGSKGISRHIPMAYTWLEQKFWKAVQRRGKERSIELLEWVKSGWTYHAKGIWWTPPRTRALGPTHTLIGSSNFGYRSALRDLECTFLVEAPQSGQSCLTHVLKEEVNDLRHNATVPVNDALFAQDDRKVSWGVRIAAELIKGRL
;
A
#
# COMPACT_ATOMS: atom_id res chain seq x y z
N MET A 1 -5.24 16.85 14.58
CA MET A 1 -4.22 16.81 13.50
C MET A 1 -4.88 16.68 12.12
N ALA A 2 -5.75 15.71 11.91
CA ALA A 2 -6.43 15.44 10.64
C ALA A 2 -7.38 16.55 10.16
N ASP A 3 -8.06 17.27 11.05
CA ASP A 3 -9.03 18.34 10.67
C ASP A 3 -8.44 19.42 9.75
N GLY A 4 -7.14 19.69 9.86
CA GLY A 4 -6.45 20.69 9.04
C GLY A 4 -6.04 20.22 7.64
N LEU A 5 -6.19 18.93 7.30
CA LEU A 5 -5.66 18.40 6.04
C LEU A 5 -6.56 18.66 4.83
N GLY A 6 -7.85 18.89 5.03
CA GLY A 6 -8.80 19.10 3.93
C GLY A 6 -9.10 17.82 3.12
N LEU A 7 -8.96 16.65 3.73
CA LEU A 7 -9.17 15.32 3.16
C LEU A 7 -10.36 14.62 3.81
N PRO A 8 -10.90 13.55 3.18
CA PRO A 8 -11.94 12.72 3.81
C PRO A 8 -11.46 12.20 5.17
N ARG A 9 -12.29 12.35 6.21
CA ARG A 9 -11.99 11.91 7.57
C ARG A 9 -13.10 11.01 8.07
N PHE A 10 -12.80 9.74 8.22
CA PHE A 10 -13.74 8.71 8.63
C PHE A 10 -13.67 8.53 10.14
N ARG A 11 -14.83 8.67 10.82
CA ARG A 11 -14.94 8.27 12.22
C ARG A 11 -15.12 6.77 12.30
N THR A 12 -14.39 6.14 13.20
CA THR A 12 -14.46 4.70 13.46
C THR A 12 -14.29 4.45 14.96
N ARG A 13 -14.41 3.20 15.39
CA ARG A 13 -14.11 2.78 16.76
C ARG A 13 -12.74 2.11 16.82
N ALA A 14 -11.93 2.46 17.81
CA ALA A 14 -10.63 1.84 18.05
C ALA A 14 -10.72 0.31 18.18
N SER A 15 -11.82 -0.20 18.78
CA SER A 15 -12.11 -1.62 18.91
C SER A 15 -12.37 -2.35 17.59
N ARG A 16 -12.63 -1.63 16.49
CA ARG A 16 -12.88 -2.18 15.15
C ARG A 16 -11.61 -2.27 14.29
N MET A 17 -10.45 -2.18 14.92
CA MET A 17 -9.14 -2.31 14.26
C MET A 17 -8.31 -3.36 15.01
N GLN A 18 -7.70 -4.27 14.25
CA GLN A 18 -6.85 -5.33 14.78
C GLN A 18 -5.55 -5.44 14.00
N LEU A 19 -4.44 -5.56 14.71
CA LEU A 19 -3.16 -5.90 14.11
C LEU A 19 -3.06 -7.42 13.90
N ILE A 20 -2.65 -7.80 12.70
CA ILE A 20 -2.33 -9.18 12.38
C ILE A 20 -0.82 -9.37 12.55
N LYS A 21 -0.40 -10.24 13.47
CA LYS A 21 1.01 -10.35 13.93
C LYS A 21 1.94 -11.15 13.01
N SER A 22 1.41 -11.91 12.02
CA SER A 22 2.27 -12.77 11.20
C SER A 22 1.79 -12.92 9.76
N PRO A 23 2.72 -13.21 8.82
CA PRO A 23 2.40 -13.53 7.43
C PRO A 23 1.35 -14.63 7.26
N THR A 24 1.46 -15.72 8.01
CA THR A 24 0.51 -16.84 7.93
C THR A 24 -0.90 -16.44 8.41
N ARG A 25 -0.98 -15.63 9.47
CA ARG A 25 -2.28 -15.10 9.93
C ARG A 25 -2.87 -14.09 8.93
N PHE A 26 -2.03 -13.31 8.26
CA PHE A 26 -2.46 -12.42 7.19
C PHE A 26 -3.09 -13.19 6.03
N TYR A 27 -2.45 -14.28 5.57
CA TYR A 27 -3.02 -15.14 4.54
C TYR A 27 -4.40 -15.68 4.96
N LYS A 28 -4.48 -16.29 6.15
CA LYS A 28 -5.74 -16.84 6.69
C LYS A 28 -6.85 -15.78 6.86
N ALA A 29 -6.48 -14.57 7.22
CA ALA A 29 -7.45 -13.48 7.34
C ALA A 29 -8.04 -13.11 5.98
N ILE A 30 -7.22 -13.07 4.92
CA ILE A 30 -7.70 -12.81 3.55
C ILE A 30 -8.63 -13.94 3.09
N GLU A 31 -8.23 -15.20 3.25
CA GLU A 31 -9.09 -16.35 2.91
C GLU A 31 -10.44 -16.23 3.64
N SER A 32 -10.42 -15.96 4.92
CA SER A 32 -11.62 -15.85 5.74
C SER A 32 -12.52 -14.67 5.32
N ILE A 33 -11.95 -13.52 4.93
CA ILE A 33 -12.71 -12.37 4.38
C ILE A 33 -13.41 -12.79 3.08
N ILE A 34 -12.69 -13.43 2.17
CA ILE A 34 -13.25 -13.91 0.89
C ILE A 34 -14.38 -14.92 1.12
N GLU A 35 -14.17 -15.88 2.01
CA GLU A 35 -15.17 -16.91 2.33
C GLU A 35 -16.46 -16.36 2.94
N ARG A 36 -16.36 -15.29 3.74
CA ARG A 36 -17.52 -14.64 4.39
C ARG A 36 -18.27 -13.69 3.47
N ALA A 37 -17.60 -13.09 2.49
CA ALA A 37 -18.18 -12.07 1.62
C ALA A 37 -19.49 -12.50 0.97
N GLN A 38 -20.53 -11.69 1.05
CA GLN A 38 -21.85 -11.94 0.51
C GLN A 38 -22.15 -11.13 -0.75
N GLU A 39 -21.68 -9.89 -0.80
CA GLU A 39 -21.99 -8.93 -1.86
C GLU A 39 -20.79 -8.66 -2.77
N ARG A 40 -19.62 -8.43 -2.17
CA ARG A 40 -18.45 -7.95 -2.91
C ARG A 40 -17.12 -8.38 -2.29
N VAL A 41 -16.14 -8.67 -3.15
CA VAL A 41 -14.72 -8.85 -2.82
C VAL A 41 -13.91 -7.83 -3.60
N PHE A 42 -12.96 -7.16 -2.96
CA PHE A 42 -12.08 -6.19 -3.60
C PHE A 42 -10.62 -6.41 -3.21
N LEU A 43 -9.77 -6.62 -4.20
CA LEU A 43 -8.36 -6.92 -4.03
C LEU A 43 -7.53 -5.93 -4.85
N SER A 44 -6.74 -5.10 -4.17
CA SER A 44 -5.75 -4.25 -4.82
C SER A 44 -4.35 -4.67 -4.39
N SER A 45 -3.49 -5.03 -5.33
CA SER A 45 -2.12 -5.46 -5.08
C SER A 45 -1.20 -5.03 -6.21
N LEU A 46 0.10 -4.93 -5.95
CA LEU A 46 1.07 -4.76 -7.05
C LEU A 46 1.03 -5.96 -8.02
N TYR A 47 0.92 -7.16 -7.47
CA TYR A 47 0.71 -8.41 -8.20
C TYR A 47 0.21 -9.50 -7.22
N ILE A 48 -0.38 -10.53 -7.77
CA ILE A 48 -0.65 -11.80 -7.07
C ILE A 48 0.39 -12.82 -7.56
N GLY A 49 0.96 -13.61 -6.66
CA GLY A 49 1.89 -14.66 -7.04
C GLY A 49 1.25 -15.61 -8.07
N LYS A 50 1.98 -15.94 -9.11
CA LYS A 50 1.45 -16.80 -10.20
C LYS A 50 1.10 -18.22 -9.72
N ASP A 51 1.65 -18.63 -8.60
CA ASP A 51 1.46 -19.94 -8.00
C ASP A 51 0.46 -19.92 -6.81
N GLU A 52 -0.23 -18.78 -6.57
CA GLU A 52 -1.22 -18.61 -5.49
C GLU A 52 -2.58 -19.23 -5.89
N THR A 53 -2.56 -20.51 -6.28
CA THR A 53 -3.74 -21.24 -6.75
C THR A 53 -4.76 -21.45 -5.64
N ASP A 54 -4.33 -21.71 -4.41
CA ASP A 54 -5.22 -21.95 -3.27
C ASP A 54 -6.08 -20.71 -2.94
N LEU A 55 -5.49 -19.53 -2.99
CA LEU A 55 -6.23 -18.27 -2.83
C LEU A 55 -7.25 -18.08 -3.96
N MET A 56 -6.88 -18.41 -5.18
CA MET A 56 -7.80 -18.35 -6.33
C MET A 56 -8.91 -19.39 -6.22
N ASP A 57 -8.63 -20.59 -5.73
CA ASP A 57 -9.63 -21.64 -5.52
C ASP A 57 -10.62 -21.27 -4.41
N THR A 58 -10.16 -20.60 -3.34
CA THR A 58 -11.02 -20.01 -2.32
C THR A 58 -12.00 -18.99 -2.95
N LEU A 59 -11.49 -18.08 -3.78
CA LEU A 59 -12.33 -17.07 -4.46
C LEU A 59 -13.31 -17.73 -5.44
N LYS A 60 -12.85 -18.67 -6.30
CA LYS A 60 -13.70 -19.41 -7.23
C LYS A 60 -14.81 -20.19 -6.51
N THR A 61 -14.46 -20.84 -5.41
CA THR A 61 -15.43 -21.59 -4.60
C THR A 61 -16.50 -20.67 -4.03
N THR A 62 -16.10 -19.49 -3.56
CA THR A 62 -17.02 -18.50 -2.99
C THR A 62 -17.93 -17.91 -4.05
N LEU A 63 -17.40 -17.53 -5.22
CA LEU A 63 -18.19 -17.05 -6.37
C LEU A 63 -19.19 -18.08 -6.87
N SER A 64 -18.78 -19.35 -6.97
CA SER A 64 -19.67 -20.45 -7.39
C SER A 64 -20.87 -20.65 -6.45
N LYS A 65 -20.63 -20.47 -5.14
CA LYS A 65 -21.70 -20.58 -4.11
C LYS A 65 -22.63 -19.37 -4.07
N ARG A 66 -22.20 -18.22 -4.57
CA ARG A 66 -22.90 -16.93 -4.46
C ARG A 66 -22.98 -16.22 -5.82
N PRO A 67 -23.98 -16.49 -6.65
CA PRO A 67 -24.10 -15.87 -7.97
C PRO A 67 -24.23 -14.35 -7.97
N ALA A 68 -24.72 -13.77 -6.86
CA ALA A 68 -24.83 -12.32 -6.70
C ALA A 68 -23.50 -11.65 -6.30
N LEU A 69 -22.53 -12.40 -5.76
CA LEU A 69 -21.23 -11.88 -5.33
C LEU A 69 -20.46 -11.32 -6.53
N ARG A 70 -19.87 -10.16 -6.35
CA ARG A 70 -19.01 -9.51 -7.34
C ARG A 70 -17.59 -9.37 -6.80
N ALA A 71 -16.59 -9.55 -7.65
CA ALA A 71 -15.20 -9.38 -7.29
C ALA A 71 -14.48 -8.42 -8.23
N ILE A 72 -13.76 -7.45 -7.68
CA ILE A 72 -12.85 -6.60 -8.43
C ILE A 72 -11.41 -6.83 -7.99
N VAL A 73 -10.50 -6.97 -8.94
CA VAL A 73 -9.07 -7.12 -8.73
C VAL A 73 -8.34 -6.02 -9.50
N LEU A 74 -7.58 -5.19 -8.77
CA LEU A 74 -6.71 -4.16 -9.36
C LEU A 74 -5.25 -4.54 -9.13
N VAL A 75 -4.49 -4.70 -10.21
CA VAL A 75 -3.06 -5.02 -10.16
C VAL A 75 -2.27 -4.15 -11.14
N ASP A 76 -0.95 -4.18 -11.03
CA ASP A 76 -0.07 -3.46 -11.95
C ASP A 76 0.14 -4.26 -13.24
N ALA A 77 0.05 -3.61 -14.40
CA ALA A 77 0.16 -4.27 -15.69
C ALA A 77 1.58 -4.80 -15.97
N LEU A 78 2.63 -4.02 -15.64
CA LEU A 78 4.00 -4.42 -15.92
C LEU A 78 4.45 -5.60 -15.05
N ARG A 79 4.06 -5.58 -13.77
CA ARG A 79 4.37 -6.65 -12.83
C ARG A 79 3.56 -7.91 -13.09
N SER A 80 2.28 -7.77 -13.37
CA SER A 80 1.36 -8.89 -13.53
C SER A 80 1.50 -9.64 -14.85
N THR A 81 1.97 -8.96 -15.91
CA THR A 81 2.27 -9.61 -17.20
C THR A 81 3.70 -10.14 -17.30
N ARG A 82 4.49 -10.06 -16.20
CA ARG A 82 5.83 -10.63 -16.18
C ARG A 82 5.74 -12.14 -16.11
N GLU A 83 6.24 -12.78 -17.15
CA GLU A 83 6.39 -14.23 -17.18
C GLU A 83 7.45 -14.67 -16.17
N GLY A 84 7.17 -15.73 -15.43
CA GLY A 84 8.16 -16.38 -14.59
C GLY A 84 9.29 -16.91 -15.47
N GLN A 85 10.54 -16.94 -14.95
CA GLN A 85 11.66 -17.59 -15.61
C GLN A 85 11.45 -19.13 -15.60
N PHE A 86 10.50 -19.64 -16.35
CA PHE A 86 10.49 -21.05 -16.70
C PHE A 86 11.14 -21.18 -18.07
N ARG A 87 12.19 -22.03 -18.13
CA ARG A 87 12.56 -22.62 -19.40
C ARG A 87 11.29 -23.31 -19.91
N ILE A 88 10.79 -22.82 -21.03
CA ILE A 88 9.74 -23.48 -21.79
C ILE A 88 10.22 -24.91 -21.97
N ASP A 89 9.56 -25.86 -21.34
CA ASP A 89 9.74 -27.25 -21.71
C ASP A 89 9.22 -27.36 -23.15
N PRO A 90 10.10 -27.55 -24.13
CA PRO A 90 9.70 -27.56 -25.54
C PRO A 90 8.70 -28.68 -25.84
N VAL A 91 8.55 -29.66 -24.94
CA VAL A 91 7.67 -30.82 -25.10
C VAL A 91 6.26 -30.54 -24.56
N THR A 92 6.11 -29.78 -23.48
CA THR A 92 4.79 -29.62 -22.81
C THR A 92 4.04 -28.37 -23.25
N ARG A 93 4.67 -27.41 -23.98
CA ARG A 93 4.07 -26.11 -24.39
C ARG A 93 3.08 -25.55 -23.36
N ARG A 94 3.49 -25.55 -22.08
CA ARG A 94 2.65 -24.97 -21.03
C ARG A 94 2.43 -23.50 -21.31
N PRO A 95 1.22 -22.97 -21.07
CA PRO A 95 0.95 -21.54 -21.23
C PRO A 95 1.92 -20.75 -20.35
N ASN A 96 2.39 -19.60 -20.83
CA ASN A 96 3.25 -18.72 -20.07
C ASN A 96 2.54 -18.34 -18.77
N THR A 97 3.10 -18.75 -17.64
CA THR A 97 2.49 -18.52 -16.34
C THR A 97 2.89 -17.16 -15.79
N SER A 98 1.91 -16.33 -15.50
CA SER A 98 2.07 -14.99 -14.93
C SER A 98 0.89 -14.70 -13.97
N CYS A 99 0.96 -13.60 -13.22
CA CYS A 99 -0.19 -13.13 -12.46
C CYS A 99 -1.40 -12.91 -13.38
N ALA A 100 -1.19 -12.28 -14.54
CA ALA A 100 -2.27 -12.03 -15.49
C ALA A 100 -2.90 -13.32 -16.02
N SER A 101 -2.12 -14.37 -16.33
CA SER A 101 -2.67 -15.65 -16.77
C SER A 101 -3.45 -16.38 -15.66
N LEU A 102 -3.01 -16.24 -14.38
CA LEU A 102 -3.73 -16.76 -13.23
C LEU A 102 -5.09 -16.05 -13.08
N LEU A 103 -5.10 -14.72 -13.11
CA LEU A 103 -6.31 -13.92 -13.00
C LEU A 103 -7.25 -14.09 -14.20
N ALA A 104 -6.72 -14.33 -15.40
CA ALA A 104 -7.53 -14.62 -16.58
C ALA A 104 -8.36 -15.90 -16.44
N SER A 105 -7.93 -16.84 -15.59
CA SER A 105 -8.75 -18.01 -15.28
C SER A 105 -10.04 -17.63 -14.53
N LEU A 106 -10.00 -16.58 -13.70
CA LEU A 106 -11.20 -16.06 -13.02
C LEU A 106 -12.16 -15.40 -14.01
N THR A 107 -11.66 -14.56 -14.91
CA THR A 107 -12.52 -13.88 -15.92
C THR A 107 -13.09 -14.86 -16.94
N ARG A 108 -12.43 -16.01 -17.17
CA ARG A 108 -12.94 -17.11 -17.98
C ARG A 108 -14.10 -17.82 -17.27
N ASP A 109 -13.89 -18.18 -16.00
CA ASP A 109 -14.82 -19.04 -15.26
C ASP A 109 -16.01 -18.23 -14.70
N PHE A 110 -15.83 -16.92 -14.46
CA PHE A 110 -16.82 -16.03 -13.85
C PHE A 110 -16.90 -14.66 -14.58
N PRO A 111 -17.24 -14.65 -15.90
CA PRO A 111 -17.19 -13.42 -16.72
C PRO A 111 -18.16 -12.33 -16.25
N ASP A 112 -19.27 -12.71 -15.60
CA ASP A 112 -20.30 -11.78 -15.12
C ASP A 112 -20.14 -11.38 -13.64
N GLN A 113 -19.19 -11.99 -12.92
CA GLN A 113 -18.97 -11.74 -11.50
C GLN A 113 -17.61 -11.12 -11.19
N VAL A 114 -16.62 -11.22 -12.10
CA VAL A 114 -15.25 -10.81 -11.85
C VAL A 114 -14.79 -9.76 -12.84
N ASP A 115 -14.34 -8.63 -12.32
CA ASP A 115 -13.62 -7.61 -13.08
C ASP A 115 -12.16 -7.55 -12.65
N VAL A 116 -11.23 -7.66 -13.60
CA VAL A 116 -9.79 -7.59 -13.35
C VAL A 116 -9.21 -6.45 -14.15
N CYS A 117 -8.66 -5.48 -13.43
CA CYS A 117 -8.08 -4.25 -13.97
C CYS A 117 -6.56 -4.23 -13.79
N LEU A 118 -5.82 -3.92 -14.87
CA LEU A 118 -4.38 -3.81 -14.87
C LEU A 118 -3.97 -2.36 -15.14
N TYR A 119 -3.54 -1.66 -14.09
CA TYR A 119 -3.06 -0.29 -14.21
C TYR A 119 -1.71 -0.25 -14.91
N ARG A 120 -1.56 0.66 -15.86
CA ARG A 120 -0.28 0.99 -16.50
C ARG A 120 -0.04 2.49 -16.43
N THR A 121 1.11 2.88 -15.91
CA THR A 121 1.47 4.31 -15.86
C THR A 121 1.55 4.90 -17.27
N SER A 122 1.06 6.13 -17.44
CA SER A 122 1.08 6.85 -18.70
C SER A 122 2.48 7.35 -19.05
N GLY A 123 2.68 7.71 -20.33
CA GLY A 123 3.91 8.37 -20.79
C GLY A 123 5.09 7.43 -21.12
N LEU A 124 4.86 6.11 -21.09
CA LEU A 124 5.86 5.13 -21.51
C LEU A 124 5.47 4.50 -22.86
N PRO A 125 6.10 4.89 -23.96
CA PRO A 125 5.82 4.27 -25.25
C PRO A 125 6.23 2.79 -25.25
N VAL A 126 5.41 1.94 -25.87
CA VAL A 126 5.62 0.48 -25.93
C VAL A 126 6.96 0.12 -26.60
N TRP A 127 7.43 0.93 -27.55
CA TRP A 127 8.72 0.71 -28.20
C TRP A 127 9.90 0.87 -27.22
N LEU A 128 9.79 1.77 -26.23
CA LEU A 128 10.82 1.96 -25.21
C LEU A 128 10.93 0.74 -24.29
N GLU A 129 9.78 0.12 -23.95
CA GLU A 129 9.76 -1.13 -23.19
C GLU A 129 10.48 -2.27 -23.92
N LYS A 130 10.28 -2.36 -25.24
CA LYS A 130 10.98 -3.36 -26.08
C LYS A 130 12.50 -3.10 -26.14
N LEU A 131 12.93 -1.84 -26.07
CA LEU A 131 14.33 -1.45 -26.17
C LEU A 131 15.09 -1.64 -24.84
N ILE A 132 14.51 -1.18 -23.72
CA ILE A 132 15.21 -1.14 -22.42
C ILE A 132 14.77 -2.25 -21.46
N GLY A 133 13.74 -3.01 -21.80
CA GLY A 133 13.21 -4.14 -21.05
C GLY A 133 12.24 -3.75 -19.93
N LYS A 134 11.28 -4.63 -19.65
CA LYS A 134 10.18 -4.43 -18.68
C LYS A 134 10.68 -4.00 -17.29
N ARG A 135 11.77 -4.58 -16.78
CA ARG A 135 12.31 -4.25 -15.45
C ARG A 135 12.77 -2.81 -15.28
N VAL A 136 13.30 -2.19 -16.34
CA VAL A 136 13.73 -0.78 -16.30
C VAL A 136 12.52 0.13 -16.37
N VAL A 137 11.52 -0.25 -17.15
CA VAL A 137 10.25 0.47 -17.32
C VAL A 137 9.42 0.46 -16.03
N GLU A 138 9.48 -0.59 -15.21
CA GLU A 138 8.84 -0.63 -13.87
C GLU A 138 9.29 0.52 -12.95
N GLY A 139 10.46 1.06 -13.15
CA GLY A 139 10.93 2.25 -12.44
C GLY A 139 10.21 3.56 -12.78
N ALA A 140 9.29 3.55 -13.76
CA ALA A 140 8.55 4.75 -14.16
C ALA A 140 7.29 5.00 -13.35
N GLY A 141 6.74 3.97 -12.71
CA GLY A 141 5.58 4.04 -11.83
C GLY A 141 4.71 2.80 -11.92
N LEU A 142 4.14 2.42 -10.80
CA LEU A 142 3.33 1.20 -10.66
C LEU A 142 2.08 1.48 -9.85
N GLN A 143 1.06 0.63 -10.03
CA GLN A 143 0.00 0.48 -9.04
C GLN A 143 0.60 -0.21 -7.81
N HIS A 144 0.65 0.49 -6.67
CA HIS A 144 1.34 -0.02 -5.49
C HIS A 144 0.45 -0.08 -4.24
N MET A 145 -0.84 0.27 -4.34
CA MET A 145 -1.81 0.12 -3.24
C MET A 145 -2.01 -1.34 -2.88
N LYS A 146 -2.20 -1.63 -1.60
CA LYS A 146 -2.45 -2.98 -1.08
C LYS A 146 -3.63 -2.94 -0.11
N ILE A 147 -4.79 -3.33 -0.64
CA ILE A 147 -6.09 -3.27 0.02
C ILE A 147 -6.82 -4.58 -0.28
N TYR A 148 -7.22 -5.30 0.75
CA TYR A 148 -7.81 -6.63 0.61
C TYR A 148 -9.08 -6.70 1.43
N GLY A 149 -10.25 -6.78 0.81
CA GLY A 149 -11.51 -6.69 1.55
C GLY A 149 -12.68 -7.45 0.95
N GLY A 150 -13.72 -7.57 1.74
CA GLY A 150 -15.03 -8.10 1.39
C GLY A 150 -16.11 -7.38 2.20
N ASP A 151 -17.19 -7.03 1.57
CA ASP A 151 -18.32 -6.32 2.15
C ASP A 151 -17.89 -5.08 2.97
N ASN A 152 -18.02 -5.15 4.30
CA ASN A 152 -17.73 -4.06 5.23
C ASN A 152 -16.44 -4.26 6.03
N GLU A 153 -15.55 -5.15 5.59
CA GLU A 153 -14.28 -5.40 6.24
C GLU A 153 -13.12 -5.43 5.24
N PHE A 154 -11.93 -5.04 5.70
CA PHE A 154 -10.74 -5.06 4.84
C PHE A 154 -9.44 -5.06 5.64
N ILE A 155 -8.36 -5.45 4.99
CA ILE A 155 -6.99 -5.34 5.49
C ILE A 155 -6.24 -4.28 4.69
N MET A 156 -5.67 -3.29 5.39
CA MET A 156 -4.69 -2.34 4.86
C MET A 156 -3.30 -2.86 5.17
N SER A 157 -2.41 -2.88 4.16
CA SER A 157 -1.07 -3.46 4.32
C SER A 157 -0.04 -2.84 3.38
N GLY A 158 1.24 -3.16 3.64
CA GLY A 158 2.36 -3.00 2.70
C GLY A 158 2.66 -4.25 1.85
N ALA A 159 2.06 -5.39 2.20
CA ALA A 159 2.34 -6.70 1.63
C ALA A 159 1.57 -6.97 0.34
N ASN A 160 2.22 -7.64 -0.63
CA ASN A 160 1.54 -8.19 -1.80
C ASN A 160 0.94 -9.58 -1.49
N LEU A 161 0.15 -10.12 -2.42
CA LEU A 161 -0.41 -11.46 -2.33
C LEU A 161 0.53 -12.46 -3.01
N SER A 162 1.57 -12.88 -2.32
CA SER A 162 2.47 -13.94 -2.80
C SER A 162 3.14 -14.69 -1.65
N HIS A 163 3.61 -15.89 -1.94
CA HIS A 163 4.13 -16.85 -0.96
C HIS A 163 5.09 -16.25 0.07
N ASP A 164 6.03 -15.40 -0.35
CA ASP A 164 6.97 -14.75 0.56
C ASP A 164 6.24 -13.93 1.64
N TYR A 165 5.18 -13.19 1.25
CA TYR A 165 4.37 -12.38 2.16
C TYR A 165 3.41 -13.21 3.00
N PHE A 166 3.24 -14.49 2.71
CA PHE A 166 2.43 -15.43 3.48
C PHE A 166 3.26 -16.32 4.40
N SER A 167 4.60 -16.28 4.26
CA SER A 167 5.51 -17.17 4.98
C SER A 167 6.54 -16.44 5.83
N ASN A 168 7.55 -15.84 5.22
CA ASN A 168 8.76 -15.36 5.89
C ASN A 168 9.18 -13.92 5.51
N ARG A 169 8.24 -13.10 5.06
CA ARG A 169 8.47 -11.66 4.84
C ARG A 169 7.65 -10.84 5.82
N GLN A 170 8.35 -10.18 6.76
CA GLN A 170 7.70 -9.34 7.76
C GLN A 170 7.15 -8.07 7.12
N ASP A 171 5.86 -7.84 7.27
CA ASP A 171 5.19 -6.58 6.91
C ASP A 171 4.21 -6.17 8.01
N ARG A 172 3.42 -5.14 7.77
CA ARG A 172 2.34 -4.64 8.62
C ARG A 172 0.99 -4.98 8.02
N TYR A 173 0.05 -5.38 8.86
CA TYR A 173 -1.29 -5.74 8.45
C TYR A 173 -2.28 -5.23 9.49
N VAL A 174 -3.19 -4.33 9.12
CA VAL A 174 -4.28 -3.88 9.99
C VAL A 174 -5.60 -4.30 9.38
N HIS A 175 -6.35 -5.10 10.11
CA HIS A 175 -7.69 -5.52 9.77
C HIS A 175 -8.69 -4.53 10.37
N PHE A 176 -9.56 -4.01 9.54
CA PHE A 176 -10.69 -3.16 9.86
C PHE A 176 -11.97 -3.96 9.60
N TRP A 177 -12.84 -4.06 10.58
CA TRP A 177 -14.13 -4.76 10.42
C TRP A 177 -15.28 -3.87 10.83
N ASP A 178 -16.48 -4.16 10.29
CA ASP A 178 -17.68 -3.35 10.47
C ASP A 178 -17.42 -1.87 10.14
N GLN A 179 -16.92 -1.63 8.92
CA GLN A 179 -16.53 -0.33 8.40
C GLN A 179 -17.23 -0.05 7.04
N PRO A 180 -18.55 0.06 7.00
CA PRO A 180 -19.27 0.18 5.73
C PRO A 180 -18.84 1.41 4.92
N LEU A 181 -18.73 2.58 5.56
CA LEU A 181 -18.38 3.82 4.89
C LEU A 181 -16.95 3.79 4.33
N LEU A 182 -15.98 3.32 5.12
CA LEU A 182 -14.58 3.23 4.70
C LEU A 182 -14.37 2.13 3.65
N SER A 183 -15.09 1.00 3.75
CA SER A 183 -15.09 -0.04 2.71
C SER A 183 -15.68 0.49 1.40
N ASN A 184 -16.76 1.26 1.44
CA ASN A 184 -17.34 1.91 0.27
C ASN A 184 -16.37 2.90 -0.37
N TYR A 185 -15.62 3.67 0.43
CA TYR A 185 -14.55 4.54 -0.08
C TYR A 185 -13.49 3.73 -0.82
N LEU A 186 -13.01 2.63 -0.23
CA LEU A 186 -11.92 1.84 -0.81
C LEU A 186 -12.33 1.11 -2.08
N ILE A 187 -13.50 0.50 -2.10
CA ILE A 187 -13.99 -0.14 -3.33
C ILE A 187 -14.21 0.89 -4.43
N SER A 188 -14.73 2.07 -4.08
CA SER A 188 -14.92 3.19 -5.00
C SER A 188 -13.58 3.70 -5.57
N LEU A 189 -12.53 3.74 -4.74
CA LEU A 189 -11.18 4.08 -5.18
C LEU A 189 -10.61 3.04 -6.15
N ILE A 190 -10.81 1.75 -5.85
CA ILE A 190 -10.34 0.65 -6.71
C ILE A 190 -11.08 0.68 -8.05
N LEU A 191 -12.40 0.90 -8.05
CA LEU A 191 -13.22 1.05 -9.25
C LEU A 191 -12.77 2.26 -10.08
N LEU A 192 -12.52 3.40 -9.43
CA LEU A 192 -12.00 4.59 -10.10
C LEU A 192 -10.66 4.32 -10.77
N CYS A 193 -9.72 3.65 -10.08
CA CYS A 193 -8.45 3.24 -10.67
C CYS A 193 -8.65 2.22 -11.79
N GLY A 194 -9.62 1.32 -11.66
CA GLY A 194 -10.04 0.38 -12.69
C GLY A 194 -10.52 1.07 -13.96
N HIS A 195 -11.26 2.17 -13.82
CA HIS A 195 -11.78 2.94 -14.96
C HIS A 195 -10.65 3.48 -15.88
N PHE A 196 -9.48 3.79 -15.34
CA PHE A 196 -8.32 4.20 -16.14
C PHE A 196 -7.22 3.13 -16.18
N SER A 197 -7.62 1.87 -16.14
CA SER A 197 -6.75 0.69 -16.26
C SER A 197 -7.18 -0.17 -17.46
N TYR A 198 -6.30 -1.06 -17.90
CA TYR A 198 -6.66 -2.09 -18.86
C TYR A 198 -7.56 -3.14 -18.20
N ARG A 199 -8.59 -3.60 -18.90
CA ARG A 199 -9.39 -4.75 -18.52
C ARG A 199 -8.72 -6.04 -18.99
N LEU A 200 -8.64 -7.03 -18.11
CA LEU A 200 -8.13 -8.36 -18.43
C LEU A 200 -9.27 -9.23 -18.95
N MET A 201 -9.11 -9.72 -20.15
CA MET A 201 -10.04 -10.65 -20.78
C MET A 201 -9.38 -12.01 -20.96
N ALA A 202 -10.07 -13.10 -20.63
CA ALA A 202 -9.62 -14.42 -21.04
C ALA A 202 -9.69 -14.52 -22.58
N ALA A 203 -8.58 -14.94 -23.20
CA ALA A 203 -8.57 -15.23 -24.62
C ALA A 203 -8.98 -16.68 -24.86
N LYS A 204 -9.67 -16.94 -25.98
CA LYS A 204 -9.96 -18.32 -26.38
C LYS A 204 -8.66 -19.07 -26.63
N ALA A 205 -8.54 -20.27 -26.06
CA ALA A 205 -7.40 -21.13 -26.33
C ALA A 205 -7.35 -21.47 -27.83
N VAL A 206 -6.21 -21.25 -28.46
CA VAL A 206 -6.02 -21.51 -29.92
C VAL A 206 -6.07 -23.01 -30.22
N GLU A 207 -5.91 -23.86 -29.19
CA GLU A 207 -5.96 -25.33 -29.31
C GLU A 207 -6.81 -25.94 -28.18
N ALA A 208 -7.97 -26.49 -28.53
CA ALA A 208 -8.79 -27.27 -27.62
C ALA A 208 -7.96 -28.46 -27.06
N GLY A 209 -7.89 -28.58 -25.73
CA GLY A 209 -7.22 -29.72 -25.04
C GLY A 209 -5.95 -29.38 -24.27
N LYS A 210 -5.49 -28.13 -24.25
CA LYS A 210 -4.28 -27.70 -23.51
C LYS A 210 -4.57 -26.62 -22.45
N GLU A 211 -5.80 -26.56 -21.96
CA GLU A 211 -6.15 -25.60 -20.92
C GLU A 211 -5.54 -26.02 -19.57
N HIS A 212 -4.85 -25.06 -18.95
CA HIS A 212 -4.38 -25.24 -17.58
C HIS A 212 -5.53 -24.85 -16.62
N PRO A 213 -5.83 -25.65 -15.56
CA PRO A 213 -6.96 -25.37 -14.67
C PRO A 213 -6.88 -24.00 -13.98
N HIS A 214 -5.67 -23.54 -13.68
CA HIS A 214 -5.43 -22.28 -12.94
C HIS A 214 -4.87 -21.14 -13.81
N HIS A 215 -4.59 -21.35 -15.09
CA HIS A 215 -4.06 -20.33 -15.98
C HIS A 215 -4.79 -20.32 -17.31
N SER A 216 -5.03 -19.11 -17.85
CA SER A 216 -5.59 -18.92 -19.17
C SER A 216 -4.75 -17.97 -20.02
N ALA A 217 -4.83 -18.14 -21.33
CA ALA A 217 -4.41 -17.09 -22.25
C ALA A 217 -5.26 -15.84 -22.01
N TYR A 218 -4.71 -14.65 -22.22
CA TYR A 218 -5.37 -13.39 -21.94
C TYR A 218 -5.08 -12.31 -22.99
N ALA A 219 -5.98 -11.34 -23.04
CA ALA A 219 -5.79 -10.07 -23.73
C ALA A 219 -6.03 -8.92 -22.76
N LEU A 220 -5.37 -7.79 -23.00
CA LEU A 220 -5.62 -6.53 -22.31
C LEU A 220 -6.42 -5.62 -23.21
N GLN A 221 -7.61 -5.23 -22.78
CA GLN A 221 -8.49 -4.32 -23.51
C GLN A 221 -8.45 -2.93 -22.88
N TRP A 222 -8.39 -1.92 -23.73
CA TRP A 222 -8.54 -0.52 -23.32
C TRP A 222 -9.70 0.10 -24.09
N ASP A 223 -10.75 0.46 -23.38
CA ASP A 223 -11.94 1.11 -23.95
C ASP A 223 -12.38 2.38 -23.19
N GLY A 224 -11.69 2.70 -22.12
CA GLY A 224 -12.01 3.86 -21.27
C GLY A 224 -13.25 3.72 -20.40
N SER A 225 -13.87 2.51 -20.35
CA SER A 225 -15.11 2.25 -19.60
C SER A 225 -15.05 0.90 -18.87
N ASN A 226 -13.93 0.61 -18.22
CA ASN A 226 -13.54 -0.75 -17.83
C ASN A 226 -14.22 -1.32 -16.57
N SER A 227 -15.05 -0.61 -15.82
CA SER A 227 -15.46 -1.02 -14.47
C SER A 227 -16.96 -1.21 -14.28
N GLN A 228 -17.69 -1.50 -15.33
CA GLN A 228 -19.16 -1.53 -15.30
C GLN A 228 -19.79 -2.71 -14.56
N LEU A 229 -19.08 -3.83 -14.39
CA LEU A 229 -19.66 -5.05 -13.81
C LEU A 229 -20.12 -4.90 -12.35
N LEU A 230 -19.49 -3.99 -11.59
CA LEU A 230 -19.80 -3.82 -10.18
C LEU A 230 -20.79 -2.70 -9.89
N LEU A 231 -21.08 -1.86 -10.87
CA LEU A 231 -21.87 -0.66 -10.64
C LEU A 231 -23.38 -0.91 -10.71
N GLY A 232 -23.81 -2.09 -11.13
CA GLY A 232 -25.23 -2.33 -11.41
C GLY A 232 -25.81 -1.24 -12.31
N GLU A 233 -26.80 -1.49 -13.09
CA GLU A 233 -27.48 -0.53 -13.96
C GLU A 233 -28.18 0.58 -13.15
N ALA A 234 -27.42 1.50 -12.56
CA ALA A 234 -27.96 2.77 -12.10
C ALA A 234 -27.95 3.75 -13.28
N ASP A 235 -28.90 3.60 -14.15
CA ASP A 235 -29.01 4.41 -15.38
C ASP A 235 -29.52 5.83 -15.13
N ASP A 236 -29.85 6.19 -13.90
CA ASP A 236 -30.47 7.47 -13.54
C ASP A 236 -29.65 8.37 -12.61
N GLY A 237 -28.44 7.97 -12.24
CA GLY A 237 -27.59 8.74 -11.31
C GLY A 237 -28.07 8.73 -9.86
N THR A 238 -29.06 7.90 -9.52
CA THR A 238 -29.48 7.68 -8.14
C THR A 238 -28.47 6.76 -7.45
N VAL A 239 -28.01 7.19 -6.30
CA VAL A 239 -27.14 6.43 -5.41
C VAL A 239 -28.04 5.42 -4.70
N ASN A 240 -27.92 4.14 -5.00
CA ASN A 240 -28.46 3.11 -4.11
C ASN A 240 -27.77 3.27 -2.74
N GLU A 241 -28.51 3.12 -1.64
CA GLU A 241 -28.04 3.25 -0.25
C GLU A 241 -26.94 2.22 0.08
N GLY A 242 -25.78 2.36 -0.40
CA GLY A 242 -24.60 1.49 -0.42
C GLY A 242 -23.82 1.63 -1.72
N GLY A 243 -24.33 2.45 -2.63
CA GLY A 243 -23.80 2.65 -3.95
C GLY A 243 -22.54 3.49 -3.98
N CYS A 244 -21.65 3.06 -4.80
CA CYS A 244 -20.43 3.73 -5.14
C CYS A 244 -20.74 5.10 -5.80
N HIS A 245 -20.33 6.19 -5.16
CA HIS A 245 -20.49 7.57 -5.68
C HIS A 245 -19.70 7.85 -6.99
N ILE A 246 -19.08 6.84 -7.59
CA ILE A 246 -18.28 6.96 -8.80
C ILE A 246 -19.11 6.96 -10.09
N ALA A 247 -20.33 6.43 -10.09
CA ALA A 247 -21.15 6.28 -11.30
C ALA A 247 -21.27 7.56 -12.13
N ALA A 248 -21.33 8.73 -11.47
CA ALA A 248 -21.38 10.03 -12.15
C ALA A 248 -20.04 10.48 -12.75
N LEU A 249 -18.90 9.95 -12.29
CA LEU A 249 -17.55 10.27 -12.78
C LEU A 249 -17.14 9.39 -13.97
N GLU A 250 -17.71 8.20 -14.08
CA GLU A 250 -17.32 7.18 -15.06
C GLU A 250 -17.74 7.46 -16.50
N ARG A 251 -18.69 8.34 -16.70
CA ARG A 251 -19.25 8.63 -18.05
C ARG A 251 -18.35 9.52 -18.93
N GLN A 252 -17.19 9.95 -18.43
CA GLN A 252 -16.27 10.77 -19.23
C GLN A 252 -15.12 9.91 -19.76
N PRO A 253 -15.07 9.60 -21.07
CA PRO A 253 -13.95 8.89 -21.64
C PRO A 253 -12.67 9.68 -21.43
N LEU A 254 -11.63 9.04 -20.92
CA LEU A 254 -10.31 9.63 -20.79
C LEU A 254 -9.74 9.91 -22.18
N ARG A 255 -9.28 11.12 -22.41
CA ARG A 255 -8.58 11.46 -23.66
C ARG A 255 -7.16 10.93 -23.59
N GLU A 256 -6.78 10.10 -24.56
CA GLU A 256 -5.50 9.40 -24.57
C GLU A 256 -4.30 10.35 -24.36
N HIS A 257 -4.26 11.47 -25.06
CA HIS A 257 -3.18 12.47 -24.95
C HIS A 257 -3.20 13.33 -23.67
N LYS A 258 -4.26 13.21 -22.86
CA LYS A 258 -4.43 13.93 -21.59
C LYS A 258 -4.68 12.99 -20.43
N PHE A 259 -4.36 11.73 -20.57
CA PHE A 259 -4.66 10.68 -19.61
C PHE A 259 -4.34 11.06 -18.16
N ALA A 260 -3.10 11.46 -17.87
CA ALA A 260 -2.67 11.80 -16.52
C ALA A 260 -3.49 12.96 -15.92
N PHE A 261 -3.79 13.96 -16.75
CA PHE A 261 -4.57 15.12 -16.33
C PHE A 261 -6.04 14.76 -16.08
N ASP A 262 -6.66 13.98 -16.98
CA ASP A 262 -8.06 13.61 -16.85
C ASP A 262 -8.26 12.63 -15.69
N ALA A 263 -7.37 11.62 -15.52
CA ALA A 263 -7.39 10.72 -14.38
C ALA A 263 -7.16 11.46 -13.06
N GLY A 264 -6.22 12.41 -13.01
CA GLY A 264 -5.98 13.25 -11.83
C GLY A 264 -7.19 14.10 -11.45
N LYS A 265 -7.93 14.65 -12.43
CA LYS A 265 -9.20 15.35 -12.17
C LYS A 265 -10.24 14.44 -11.54
N LEU A 266 -10.37 13.21 -12.03
CA LEU A 266 -11.31 12.23 -11.48
C LEU A 266 -10.97 11.89 -10.02
N VAL A 267 -9.68 11.65 -9.71
CA VAL A 267 -9.23 11.39 -8.33
C VAL A 267 -9.45 12.60 -7.42
N ASN A 268 -9.20 13.82 -7.90
CA ASN A 268 -9.48 15.03 -7.11
C ASN A 268 -10.98 15.21 -6.86
N ALA A 269 -11.82 15.02 -7.87
CA ALA A 269 -13.26 15.11 -7.72
C ALA A 269 -13.79 14.03 -6.76
N PHE A 270 -13.27 12.81 -6.84
CA PHE A 270 -13.53 11.73 -5.90
C PHE A 270 -13.16 12.13 -4.46
N THR A 271 -11.96 12.66 -4.25
CA THR A 271 -11.49 13.09 -2.92
C THR A 271 -12.40 14.17 -2.32
N GLN A 272 -12.78 15.19 -3.12
CA GLN A 272 -13.65 16.26 -2.65
C GLN A 272 -15.06 15.79 -2.30
N ARG A 273 -15.64 14.90 -3.11
CA ARG A 273 -16.96 14.32 -2.85
C ARG A 273 -16.98 13.49 -1.57
N TRP A 274 -15.97 12.64 -1.37
CA TRP A 274 -15.86 11.85 -0.16
C TRP A 274 -15.58 12.71 1.08
N ARG A 275 -14.83 13.79 0.93
CA ARG A 275 -14.64 14.77 1.99
C ARG A 275 -15.97 15.35 2.43
N GLN A 276 -16.76 15.85 1.48
CA GLN A 276 -18.08 16.42 1.77
C GLN A 276 -19.00 15.38 2.45
N HIS A 277 -19.02 14.16 1.93
CA HIS A 277 -19.83 13.08 2.52
C HIS A 277 -19.41 12.75 3.97
N CYS A 278 -18.11 12.67 4.25
CA CYS A 278 -17.63 12.49 5.63
C CYS A 278 -17.98 13.64 6.56
N GLU A 279 -17.95 14.88 6.06
CA GLU A 279 -18.36 16.08 6.83
C GLU A 279 -19.87 16.03 7.17
N GLU A 280 -20.71 15.62 6.21
CA GLU A 280 -22.16 15.43 6.41
C GLU A 280 -22.46 14.31 7.42
N GLU A 281 -21.79 13.16 7.28
CA GLU A 281 -21.94 12.03 8.22
C GLU A 281 -21.51 12.40 9.64
N LEU A 282 -20.41 13.13 9.80
CA LEU A 282 -19.95 13.58 11.10
C LEU A 282 -20.91 14.61 11.72
N ALA A 283 -21.47 15.52 10.92
CA ALA A 283 -22.47 16.48 11.36
C ALA A 283 -23.76 15.77 11.83
N ASN A 284 -24.25 14.79 11.07
CA ASN A 284 -25.41 13.96 11.41
C ASN A 284 -25.18 13.20 12.71
N TYR A 285 -24.00 12.59 12.87
CA TYR A 285 -23.61 11.91 14.10
C TYR A 285 -23.68 12.85 15.32
N ASN A 286 -23.07 14.02 15.24
CA ASN A 286 -23.06 15.00 16.33
C ASN A 286 -24.46 15.53 16.67
N ASN A 287 -25.36 15.60 15.70
CA ASN A 287 -26.74 16.06 15.91
C ASN A 287 -27.66 14.99 16.52
N THR A 288 -27.37 13.71 16.32
CA THR A 288 -28.21 12.59 16.76
C THR A 288 -27.80 12.04 18.13
N GLN A 289 -26.56 12.25 18.55
CA GLN A 289 -26.04 11.77 19.83
C GLN A 289 -26.28 12.80 20.95
N VAL A 290 -27.40 12.66 21.64
CA VAL A 290 -27.54 13.18 22.99
C VAL A 290 -26.94 12.13 23.94
N THR A 291 -25.68 12.36 24.35
CA THR A 291 -25.00 11.75 25.51
C THR A 291 -24.91 10.21 25.59
N ASN A 292 -23.85 9.64 24.99
CA ASN A 292 -23.22 8.43 25.52
C ASN A 292 -21.69 8.66 25.51
N ASP A 293 -21.14 9.11 26.64
CA ASP A 293 -19.73 9.42 26.83
C ASP A 293 -18.78 8.24 26.49
N GLU A 294 -19.22 6.99 26.65
CA GLU A 294 -18.42 5.79 26.33
C GLU A 294 -18.10 5.62 24.83
N ASP A 295 -18.95 6.12 23.94
CA ASP A 295 -18.72 6.02 22.48
C ASP A 295 -17.71 7.07 21.97
N ASP A 296 -17.59 8.20 22.65
CA ASP A 296 -16.61 9.26 22.31
C ASP A 296 -15.21 8.89 22.80
N ASP A 297 -15.06 8.27 23.95
CA ASP A 297 -13.77 7.81 24.48
C ASP A 297 -13.10 6.71 23.64
N ASN A 298 -13.87 6.02 22.80
CA ASN A 298 -13.37 4.98 21.88
C ASN A 298 -13.32 5.44 20.41
N ALA A 299 -13.62 6.71 20.13
CA ALA A 299 -13.61 7.24 18.78
C ALA A 299 -12.18 7.34 18.21
N ALA A 300 -11.95 6.70 17.09
CA ALA A 300 -10.75 6.83 16.30
C ALA A 300 -11.09 7.46 14.94
N PHE A 301 -10.10 8.02 14.28
CA PHE A 301 -10.28 8.60 12.96
C PHE A 301 -9.29 8.03 11.96
N VAL A 302 -9.74 7.88 10.71
CA VAL A 302 -8.92 7.43 9.58
C VAL A 302 -9.00 8.44 8.46
N VAL A 303 -7.84 8.90 7.99
CA VAL A 303 -7.71 9.80 6.86
C VAL A 303 -6.90 9.12 5.77
N PRO A 304 -7.50 8.78 4.63
CA PRO A 304 -6.76 8.28 3.48
C PRO A 304 -5.89 9.37 2.84
N LEU A 305 -4.61 9.08 2.70
CA LEU A 305 -3.63 9.91 2.01
C LEU A 305 -3.29 9.23 0.68
N LEU A 306 -3.86 9.71 -0.41
CA LEU A 306 -3.55 9.22 -1.74
C LEU A 306 -2.29 9.91 -2.25
N GLN A 307 -1.34 9.11 -2.74
CA GLN A 307 -0.15 9.61 -3.40
C GLN A 307 -0.04 8.96 -4.77
N MET A 308 -0.32 9.72 -5.81
CA MET A 308 -0.34 9.24 -7.19
C MET A 308 0.41 10.24 -8.07
N GLY A 309 1.74 10.28 -7.92
CA GLY A 309 2.59 11.25 -8.60
C GLY A 309 2.36 11.36 -10.10
N PRO A 310 2.21 10.25 -10.85
CA PRO A 310 1.89 10.28 -12.28
C PRO A 310 0.58 10.99 -12.63
N LEU A 311 -0.34 11.10 -11.69
CA LEU A 311 -1.65 11.76 -11.83
C LEU A 311 -1.69 13.14 -11.15
N ASN A 312 -0.56 13.61 -10.64
CA ASN A 312 -0.43 14.85 -9.87
C ASN A 312 -1.33 14.90 -8.62
N ILE A 313 -1.46 13.77 -7.94
CA ILE A 313 -2.13 13.64 -6.62
C ILE A 313 -1.04 13.50 -5.57
N THR A 314 -1.03 14.42 -4.59
CA THR A 314 0.07 14.64 -3.65
C THR A 314 -0.38 14.67 -2.19
N ASN A 315 -1.50 14.00 -1.85
CA ASN A 315 -2.10 14.12 -0.52
C ASN A 315 -1.15 13.71 0.61
N GLU A 316 -0.32 12.66 0.41
CA GLU A 316 0.67 12.26 1.42
C GLU A 316 1.78 13.32 1.55
N THR A 317 2.37 13.75 0.41
CA THR A 317 3.44 14.76 0.42
C THR A 317 2.98 16.12 0.95
N ASP A 318 1.72 16.49 0.74
CA ASP A 318 1.14 17.73 1.24
C ASP A 318 0.75 17.64 2.73
N ALA A 319 0.35 16.46 3.19
CA ALA A 319 -0.01 16.21 4.58
C ALA A 319 1.23 16.11 5.50
N MET A 320 2.32 15.50 5.05
CA MET A 320 3.50 15.22 5.89
C MET A 320 4.08 16.46 6.59
N PRO A 321 4.29 17.62 5.92
CA PRO A 321 4.77 18.82 6.62
C PRO A 321 3.82 19.28 7.72
N ARG A 322 2.51 19.20 7.50
CA ARG A 322 1.48 19.60 8.48
C ARG A 322 1.43 18.63 9.67
N ILE A 323 1.55 17.33 9.39
CA ILE A 323 1.66 16.29 10.43
C ILE A 323 2.89 16.57 11.29
N PHE A 324 4.08 16.68 10.69
CA PHE A 324 5.33 16.93 11.43
C PHE A 324 5.31 18.24 12.22
N GLU A 325 4.70 19.29 11.68
CA GLU A 325 4.54 20.56 12.40
C GLU A 325 3.63 20.41 13.64
N ALA A 326 2.55 19.63 13.53
CA ALA A 326 1.69 19.33 14.67
C ALA A 326 2.43 18.51 15.74
N LEU A 327 3.20 17.48 15.33
CA LEU A 327 4.05 16.69 16.24
C LEU A 327 5.10 17.55 16.93
N ARG A 328 5.75 18.45 16.18
CA ARG A 328 6.74 19.38 16.70
C ARG A 328 6.14 20.31 17.76
N ARG A 329 4.97 20.89 17.49
CA ARG A 329 4.27 21.76 18.45
C ARG A 329 3.89 21.01 19.73
N GLU A 330 3.34 19.80 19.58
CA GLU A 330 2.97 18.98 20.73
C GLU A 330 4.17 18.59 21.57
N GLY A 331 5.29 18.21 20.94
CA GLY A 331 6.52 17.86 21.63
C GLY A 331 7.15 19.05 22.37
N LEU A 332 7.23 20.22 21.72
CA LEU A 332 7.79 21.43 22.33
C LEU A 332 6.92 22.03 23.44
N ALA A 333 5.64 21.70 23.49
CA ALA A 333 4.74 22.16 24.54
C ALA A 333 4.84 21.33 25.84
N ALA A 334 5.69 20.30 25.87
CA ALA A 334 5.86 19.39 27.00
C ALA A 334 7.29 19.46 27.57
N ASP A 335 7.46 19.01 28.81
CA ASP A 335 8.77 18.99 29.51
C ASP A 335 9.71 17.89 29.01
N MET A 336 9.21 16.95 28.19
CA MET A 336 9.98 15.84 27.64
C MET A 336 9.62 15.62 26.16
N PRO A 337 10.54 15.13 25.34
CA PRO A 337 10.28 14.89 23.93
C PRO A 337 9.28 13.74 23.74
N GLY A 338 8.47 13.83 22.67
CA GLY A 338 7.72 12.70 22.14
C GLY A 338 8.64 11.64 21.51
N CYS A 339 8.06 10.63 20.90
CA CYS A 339 8.81 9.61 20.16
C CYS A 339 8.19 9.38 18.79
N LEU A 340 8.99 9.49 17.74
CA LEU A 340 8.65 9.15 16.38
C LEU A 340 9.31 7.83 16.00
N ASP A 341 8.52 6.77 15.87
CA ASP A 341 8.99 5.52 15.27
C ASP A 341 8.72 5.54 13.77
N LEU A 342 9.71 5.15 12.97
CA LEU A 342 9.63 5.07 11.52
C LEU A 342 10.23 3.76 11.04
N THR A 343 9.57 3.08 10.10
CA THR A 343 10.16 1.92 9.44
C THR A 343 9.92 1.94 7.94
N SER A 344 10.92 1.44 7.21
CA SER A 344 10.81 1.16 5.78
C SER A 344 11.78 0.04 5.41
N GLY A 345 11.25 -1.05 4.84
CA GLY A 345 12.09 -2.16 4.35
C GLY A 345 12.99 -1.76 3.18
N TYR A 346 12.64 -0.70 2.45
CA TYR A 346 13.43 -0.08 1.38
C TYR A 346 13.78 1.36 1.79
N PHE A 347 14.66 1.47 2.79
CA PHE A 347 14.94 2.74 3.46
C PHE A 347 15.69 3.73 2.57
N SER A 348 14.94 4.65 1.98
CA SER A 348 15.46 5.78 1.20
C SER A 348 14.43 6.91 1.22
N LEU A 349 14.38 7.67 2.31
CA LEU A 349 13.38 8.73 2.48
C LEU A 349 13.42 9.75 1.34
N HIS A 350 12.24 10.12 0.83
CA HIS A 350 12.06 11.26 -0.06
C HIS A 350 12.67 12.52 0.57
N SER A 351 13.35 13.34 -0.24
CA SER A 351 14.15 14.47 0.28
C SER A 351 13.36 15.40 1.24
N PRO A 352 12.12 15.82 0.95
CA PRO A 352 11.31 16.57 1.90
C PRO A 352 11.07 15.83 3.22
N TYR A 353 10.73 14.52 3.20
CA TYR A 353 10.50 13.74 4.41
C TYR A 353 11.78 13.56 5.23
N LYS A 354 12.92 13.36 4.54
CA LYS A 354 14.22 13.33 5.17
C LYS A 354 14.51 14.63 5.92
N SER A 355 14.21 15.79 5.32
CA SER A 355 14.37 17.09 5.97
C SER A 355 13.47 17.24 7.19
N LEU A 356 12.19 16.81 7.11
CA LEU A 356 11.29 16.85 8.26
C LEU A 356 11.82 16.08 9.46
N VAL A 357 12.45 14.91 9.24
CA VAL A 357 13.07 14.10 10.30
C VAL A 357 14.35 14.76 10.82
N LEU A 358 15.25 15.19 9.93
CA LEU A 358 16.58 15.68 10.31
C LEU A 358 16.58 17.08 10.92
N ASP A 359 15.63 17.94 10.51
CA ASP A 359 15.58 19.34 10.94
C ASP A 359 14.63 19.54 12.15
N ALA A 360 13.95 18.48 12.61
CA ALA A 360 13.13 18.53 13.82
C ALA A 360 13.98 18.82 15.07
N PRO A 361 13.56 19.72 15.98
CA PRO A 361 14.24 19.92 17.25
C PRO A 361 14.29 18.63 18.08
N SER A 362 15.43 18.34 18.72
CA SER A 362 15.59 17.16 19.59
C SER A 362 14.69 17.22 20.83
N GLU A 363 14.35 18.44 21.24
CA GLU A 363 13.45 18.74 22.35
C GLU A 363 11.99 18.41 22.00
N ALA A 364 11.63 18.42 20.70
CA ALA A 364 10.29 18.08 20.26
C ALA A 364 10.06 16.57 20.28
N PHE A 365 10.98 15.81 19.70
CA PHE A 365 10.90 14.34 19.70
C PHE A 365 12.23 13.66 19.37
N GLU A 366 12.35 12.44 19.90
CA GLU A 366 13.34 11.47 19.49
C GLU A 366 12.81 10.66 18.30
N THR A 367 13.69 10.28 17.39
CA THR A 367 13.31 9.46 16.23
C THR A 367 13.99 8.10 16.29
N ARG A 368 13.22 7.01 16.15
CA ARG A 368 13.70 5.65 16.13
C ARG A 368 13.36 5.02 14.77
N ILE A 369 14.37 4.65 14.02
CA ILE A 369 14.22 4.15 12.66
C ILE A 369 14.61 2.69 12.58
N VAL A 370 13.80 1.89 11.89
CA VAL A 370 14.11 0.48 11.56
C VAL A 370 14.17 0.34 10.04
N ALA A 371 15.32 -0.13 9.55
CA ALA A 371 15.56 -0.45 8.14
C ALA A 371 15.84 -1.95 7.98
N ALA A 372 15.76 -2.49 6.76
CA ALA A 372 16.17 -3.85 6.48
C ALA A 372 17.70 -3.94 6.36
N ALA A 373 18.34 -4.86 7.08
CA ALA A 373 19.71 -5.24 6.80
C ALA A 373 19.83 -5.78 5.35
N PRO A 374 21.00 -5.74 4.71
CA PRO A 374 21.19 -6.25 3.36
C PRO A 374 20.69 -7.67 3.15
N GLU A 375 20.94 -8.57 4.11
CA GLU A 375 20.48 -9.98 4.09
C GLU A 375 18.97 -10.13 4.30
N SER A 376 18.33 -9.15 4.93
CA SER A 376 16.88 -9.09 5.12
C SER A 376 16.16 -8.31 4.01
N ASN A 377 16.90 -7.79 3.02
CA ASN A 377 16.32 -7.11 1.87
C ASN A 377 15.70 -8.13 0.90
N GLY A 378 14.51 -7.87 0.38
CA GLY A 378 13.80 -8.78 -0.53
C GLY A 378 14.52 -9.08 -1.86
N PHE A 379 15.60 -8.38 -2.19
CA PHE A 379 16.46 -8.63 -3.35
C PHE A 379 17.75 -9.37 -2.99
N PHE A 380 17.96 -9.74 -1.73
CA PHE A 380 19.13 -10.51 -1.33
C PHE A 380 19.17 -11.86 -2.05
N GLY A 381 20.33 -12.24 -2.55
CA GLY A 381 20.47 -13.47 -3.34
C GLY A 381 19.89 -13.42 -4.77
N SER A 382 19.35 -12.30 -5.21
CA SER A 382 18.83 -12.12 -6.57
C SER A 382 19.93 -12.25 -7.63
N LYS A 383 19.53 -12.64 -8.86
CA LYS A 383 20.44 -12.76 -10.02
C LYS A 383 20.48 -11.48 -10.85
N GLY A 384 21.52 -11.32 -11.66
CA GLY A 384 21.68 -10.18 -12.59
C GLY A 384 21.87 -8.85 -11.86
N ILE A 385 21.35 -7.76 -12.40
CA ILE A 385 21.51 -6.39 -11.87
C ILE A 385 20.85 -6.27 -10.49
N SER A 386 19.75 -6.96 -10.23
CA SER A 386 19.00 -6.87 -8.96
C SER A 386 19.81 -7.30 -7.74
N ARG A 387 20.88 -8.11 -7.90
CA ARG A 387 21.80 -8.51 -6.82
C ARG A 387 22.50 -7.32 -6.14
N HIS A 388 22.58 -6.18 -6.83
CA HIS A 388 23.22 -4.97 -6.32
C HIS A 388 22.26 -4.04 -5.55
N ILE A 389 20.96 -4.33 -5.56
CA ILE A 389 19.95 -3.50 -4.90
C ILE A 389 20.17 -3.43 -3.38
N PRO A 390 20.45 -4.52 -2.64
CA PRO A 390 20.73 -4.42 -1.21
C PRO A 390 21.90 -3.46 -0.91
N MET A 391 22.99 -3.55 -1.69
CA MET A 391 24.15 -2.66 -1.52
C MET A 391 23.85 -1.21 -1.90
N ALA A 392 22.94 -0.98 -2.84
CA ALA A 392 22.47 0.37 -3.15
C ALA A 392 21.71 0.99 -1.95
N TYR A 393 20.87 0.19 -1.26
CA TYR A 393 20.21 0.66 -0.03
C TYR A 393 21.20 0.87 1.12
N THR A 394 22.21 0.01 1.30
CA THR A 394 23.31 0.26 2.26
C THR A 394 24.00 1.60 1.99
N TRP A 395 24.24 1.94 0.72
CA TRP A 395 24.80 3.25 0.38
C TRP A 395 23.88 4.42 0.74
N LEU A 396 22.58 4.32 0.48
CA LEU A 396 21.59 5.35 0.80
C LEU A 396 21.43 5.52 2.32
N GLU A 397 21.49 4.42 3.06
CA GLU A 397 21.48 4.40 4.52
C GLU A 397 22.73 5.06 5.11
N GLN A 398 23.92 4.75 4.58
CA GLN A 398 25.16 5.42 4.95
C GLN A 398 25.10 6.94 4.72
N LYS A 399 24.49 7.36 3.59
CA LYS A 399 24.27 8.79 3.31
C LYS A 399 23.30 9.45 4.28
N PHE A 400 22.28 8.71 4.72
CA PHE A 400 21.36 9.19 5.73
C PHE A 400 22.10 9.37 7.07
N TRP A 401 22.83 8.35 7.52
CA TRP A 401 23.62 8.41 8.75
C TRP A 401 24.61 9.59 8.76
N LYS A 402 25.36 9.78 7.67
CA LYS A 402 26.23 10.96 7.53
C LYS A 402 25.47 12.29 7.57
N ALA A 403 24.23 12.32 7.17
CA ALA A 403 23.41 13.52 7.28
C ALA A 403 22.92 13.75 8.72
N VAL A 404 22.66 12.68 9.49
CA VAL A 404 22.42 12.73 10.96
C VAL A 404 23.62 13.34 11.67
N GLN A 405 24.83 12.81 11.42
CA GLN A 405 26.09 13.30 12.01
C GLN A 405 26.35 14.78 11.70
N ARG A 406 26.20 15.19 10.43
CA ARG A 406 26.38 16.61 10.06
C ARG A 406 25.45 17.57 10.79
N ARG A 407 24.33 17.09 11.33
CA ARG A 407 23.37 17.86 12.11
C ARG A 407 23.52 17.69 13.62
N GLY A 408 24.50 16.87 14.07
CA GLY A 408 24.69 16.56 15.48
C GLY A 408 23.50 15.88 16.14
N LYS A 409 22.80 15.00 15.38
CA LYS A 409 21.54 14.36 15.79
C LYS A 409 21.71 12.90 16.26
N GLU A 410 22.93 12.41 16.44
CA GLU A 410 23.23 11.02 16.80
C GLU A 410 22.61 10.60 18.13
N ARG A 411 22.32 11.57 19.03
CA ARG A 411 21.68 11.30 20.32
C ARG A 411 20.14 11.26 20.24
N SER A 412 19.55 11.89 19.22
CA SER A 412 18.09 12.01 19.07
C SER A 412 17.54 11.19 17.92
N ILE A 413 18.40 10.64 17.06
CA ILE A 413 18.01 9.75 15.95
C ILE A 413 18.75 8.43 16.10
N GLU A 414 18.00 7.38 16.45
CA GLU A 414 18.46 6.00 16.44
C GLU A 414 18.11 5.36 15.09
N LEU A 415 19.04 4.65 14.47
CA LEU A 415 18.82 3.86 13.27
C LEU A 415 19.32 2.44 13.52
N LEU A 416 18.42 1.47 13.37
CA LEU A 416 18.71 0.04 13.57
C LEU A 416 18.38 -0.74 12.30
N GLU A 417 19.19 -1.74 11.98
CA GLU A 417 18.87 -2.74 10.97
C GLU A 417 18.15 -3.94 11.59
N TRP A 418 17.08 -4.36 10.90
CA TRP A 418 16.30 -5.54 11.24
C TRP A 418 16.91 -6.79 10.60
N VAL A 419 17.16 -7.81 11.43
CA VAL A 419 17.76 -9.08 11.02
C VAL A 419 17.03 -10.24 11.67
N LYS A 420 16.57 -11.18 10.86
CA LYS A 420 16.04 -12.46 11.31
C LYS A 420 16.39 -13.54 10.28
N SER A 421 17.10 -14.59 10.72
CA SER A 421 17.57 -15.65 9.83
C SER A 421 16.43 -16.28 9.02
N GLY A 422 16.61 -16.37 7.70
CA GLY A 422 15.62 -16.91 6.77
C GLY A 422 14.42 -16.01 6.49
N TRP A 423 14.40 -14.78 7.01
CA TRP A 423 13.31 -13.82 6.81
C TRP A 423 13.78 -12.59 6.05
N THR A 424 12.84 -11.96 5.33
CA THR A 424 13.02 -10.64 4.76
C THR A 424 12.12 -9.63 5.45
N TYR A 425 12.52 -8.36 5.42
CA TYR A 425 11.80 -7.26 6.06
C TYR A 425 11.24 -6.30 5.02
N HIS A 426 9.94 -6.02 5.11
CA HIS A 426 9.25 -5.17 4.16
C HIS A 426 8.26 -4.19 4.82
N ALA A 427 8.20 -4.16 6.17
CA ALA A 427 7.31 -3.28 6.89
C ALA A 427 7.58 -1.80 6.59
N LYS A 428 6.52 -1.01 6.52
CA LYS A 428 6.55 0.44 6.37
C LYS A 428 5.51 1.09 7.25
N GLY A 429 5.89 2.19 7.87
CA GLY A 429 4.99 2.93 8.75
C GLY A 429 5.68 4.01 9.55
N ILE A 430 4.86 4.88 10.10
CA ILE A 430 5.26 5.90 11.07
C ILE A 430 4.30 5.81 12.24
N TRP A 431 4.81 5.92 13.47
CA TRP A 431 4.02 6.03 14.68
C TRP A 431 4.45 7.24 15.47
N TRP A 432 3.49 7.92 16.05
CA TRP A 432 3.73 9.02 16.94
C TRP A 432 3.25 8.69 18.36
N THR A 433 4.19 8.76 19.31
CA THR A 433 3.92 8.68 20.73
C THR A 433 4.11 10.07 21.34
N PRO A 434 3.02 10.78 21.69
CA PRO A 434 3.12 12.07 22.36
C PRO A 434 3.83 11.95 23.72
N PRO A 435 4.40 13.04 24.24
CA PRO A 435 5.01 13.06 25.58
C PRO A 435 4.08 12.54 26.67
N ARG A 436 2.82 12.97 26.64
CA ARG A 436 1.78 12.60 27.63
C ARG A 436 1.41 11.10 27.64
N THR A 437 1.58 10.40 26.50
CA THR A 437 1.28 8.97 26.36
C THR A 437 2.53 8.11 26.24
N ARG A 438 3.72 8.64 26.58
CA ARG A 438 5.01 7.94 26.39
C ARG A 438 5.03 6.57 27.08
N ALA A 439 4.41 6.43 28.22
CA ALA A 439 4.27 5.15 28.93
C ALA A 439 3.18 4.23 28.32
N LEU A 440 2.17 4.79 27.69
CA LEU A 440 1.03 4.06 27.13
C LEU A 440 1.30 3.58 25.71
N GLY A 441 1.78 4.43 24.82
CA GLY A 441 2.12 4.09 23.44
C GLY A 441 1.70 5.14 22.40
N PRO A 442 1.84 4.80 21.11
CA PRO A 442 1.48 5.69 20.00
C PRO A 442 0.00 6.02 19.96
N THR A 443 -0.31 7.27 19.67
CA THR A 443 -1.69 7.75 19.42
C THR A 443 -1.98 7.96 17.94
N HIS A 444 -0.96 7.94 17.09
CA HIS A 444 -1.13 8.10 15.64
C HIS A 444 -0.24 7.09 14.91
N THR A 445 -0.73 6.60 13.78
CA THR A 445 0.10 5.81 12.87
C THR A 445 -0.23 6.10 11.42
N LEU A 446 0.81 6.07 10.57
CA LEU A 446 0.67 5.97 9.12
C LEU A 446 0.85 4.51 8.72
N ILE A 447 -0.16 3.93 8.07
CA ILE A 447 -0.11 2.56 7.54
C ILE A 447 -0.61 2.51 6.11
N GLY A 448 0.09 1.80 5.25
CA GLY A 448 -0.28 1.64 3.86
C GLY A 448 0.84 1.11 2.99
N SER A 449 0.79 1.46 1.74
CA SER A 449 1.70 0.92 0.74
C SER A 449 2.98 1.75 0.54
N SER A 450 3.00 3.03 0.97
CA SER A 450 4.12 3.95 0.79
C SER A 450 5.37 3.52 1.54
N ASN A 451 6.51 3.48 0.85
CA ASN A 451 7.83 3.32 1.47
C ASN A 451 8.42 4.66 1.95
N PHE A 452 7.68 5.75 1.84
CA PHE A 452 8.14 7.12 2.13
C PHE A 452 9.37 7.55 1.32
N GLY A 453 9.64 6.85 0.21
CA GLY A 453 10.75 7.10 -0.69
C GLY A 453 10.36 8.00 -1.88
N TYR A 454 11.36 8.36 -2.67
CA TYR A 454 11.17 9.16 -3.89
C TYR A 454 10.15 8.53 -4.85
N ARG A 455 10.21 7.21 -5.00
CA ARG A 455 9.36 6.45 -5.90
C ARG A 455 7.90 6.50 -5.44
N SER A 456 7.62 6.22 -4.18
CA SER A 456 6.27 6.33 -3.61
C SER A 456 5.72 7.75 -3.72
N ALA A 457 6.57 8.77 -3.49
CA ALA A 457 6.15 10.17 -3.56
C ALA A 457 5.81 10.65 -4.98
N LEU A 458 6.53 10.19 -6.03
CA LEU A 458 6.46 10.81 -7.35
C LEU A 458 6.08 9.88 -8.51
N ARG A 459 6.05 8.57 -8.29
CA ARG A 459 5.93 7.60 -9.39
C ARG A 459 4.84 6.56 -9.24
N ASP A 460 4.64 6.04 -8.03
CA ASP A 460 3.70 4.95 -7.80
C ASP A 460 2.31 5.50 -7.42
N LEU A 461 1.28 4.66 -7.56
CA LEU A 461 -0.03 4.88 -6.99
C LEU A 461 -0.07 4.23 -5.62
N GLU A 462 -0.12 5.06 -4.58
CA GLU A 462 -0.07 4.65 -3.17
C GLU A 462 -1.32 5.09 -2.43
N CYS A 463 -1.69 4.32 -1.43
CA CYS A 463 -2.69 4.69 -0.44
C CYS A 463 -2.13 4.41 0.96
N THR A 464 -2.08 5.45 1.79
CA THR A 464 -1.64 5.40 3.18
C THR A 464 -2.75 5.94 4.06
N PHE A 465 -3.05 5.29 5.17
CA PHE A 465 -3.98 5.79 6.18
C PHE A 465 -3.23 6.49 7.29
N LEU A 466 -3.60 7.72 7.59
CA LEU A 466 -3.34 8.32 8.87
C LEU A 466 -4.46 7.86 9.83
N VAL A 467 -4.09 7.10 10.85
CA VAL A 467 -4.99 6.64 11.90
C VAL A 467 -4.70 7.43 13.17
N GLU A 468 -5.71 8.08 13.72
CA GLU A 468 -5.67 8.80 15.00
C GLU A 468 -6.45 7.98 16.05
N ALA A 469 -5.74 7.51 17.08
CA ALA A 469 -6.34 6.84 18.22
C ALA A 469 -7.04 7.86 19.15
N PRO A 470 -7.97 7.42 20.01
CA PRO A 470 -8.60 8.27 21.01
C PRO A 470 -7.58 9.02 21.87
N GLN A 471 -7.87 10.28 22.17
CA GLN A 471 -6.98 11.20 22.88
C GLN A 471 -6.71 10.83 24.34
N SER A 472 -7.61 10.05 24.96
CA SER A 472 -7.45 9.58 26.36
C SER A 472 -6.15 8.77 26.59
N GLY A 473 -5.54 8.26 25.52
CA GLY A 473 -4.33 7.44 25.57
C GLY A 473 -4.53 6.06 26.19
N GLN A 474 -5.67 5.78 26.78
CA GLN A 474 -6.00 4.48 27.40
C GLN A 474 -6.76 3.55 26.45
N SER A 475 -6.88 3.90 25.18
CA SER A 475 -7.61 3.08 24.21
C SER A 475 -6.88 1.75 23.95
N CYS A 476 -7.65 0.72 23.62
CA CYS A 476 -7.11 -0.56 23.18
C CYS A 476 -6.18 -0.39 21.96
N LEU A 477 -6.46 0.56 21.07
CA LEU A 477 -5.64 0.85 19.89
C LEU A 477 -4.25 1.35 20.27
N THR A 478 -4.12 2.26 21.25
CA THR A 478 -2.81 2.76 21.72
C THR A 478 -1.93 1.62 22.23
N HIS A 479 -2.52 0.69 23.01
CA HIS A 479 -1.80 -0.49 23.48
C HIS A 479 -1.37 -1.41 22.33
N VAL A 480 -2.27 -1.67 21.40
CA VAL A 480 -2.04 -2.52 20.23
C VAL A 480 -0.92 -1.93 19.34
N LEU A 481 -0.92 -0.61 19.12
CA LEU A 481 0.15 0.07 18.36
C LEU A 481 1.50 0.01 19.07
N LYS A 482 1.52 0.09 20.42
CA LYS A 482 2.74 -0.10 21.21
C LYS A 482 3.32 -1.50 21.06
N GLU A 483 2.46 -2.52 21.14
CA GLU A 483 2.89 -3.90 20.88
C GLU A 483 3.45 -4.07 19.47
N GLU A 484 2.82 -3.48 18.45
CA GLU A 484 3.30 -3.53 17.07
C GLU A 484 4.71 -2.97 16.94
N VAL A 485 4.95 -1.76 17.47
CA VAL A 485 6.27 -1.14 17.46
C VAL A 485 7.30 -2.04 18.14
N ASN A 486 6.97 -2.60 19.31
CA ASN A 486 7.88 -3.49 20.05
C ASN A 486 8.18 -4.77 19.26
N ASP A 487 7.15 -5.40 18.66
CA ASP A 487 7.30 -6.63 17.86
C ASP A 487 8.20 -6.38 16.63
N LEU A 488 8.02 -5.26 15.93
CA LEU A 488 8.87 -4.90 14.78
C LEU A 488 10.30 -4.59 15.20
N ARG A 489 10.50 -3.93 16.34
CA ARG A 489 11.82 -3.61 16.87
C ARG A 489 12.54 -4.80 17.50
N HIS A 490 11.83 -5.87 17.86
CA HIS A 490 12.41 -7.05 18.50
C HIS A 490 13.61 -7.65 17.74
N ASN A 491 13.55 -7.65 16.42
CA ASN A 491 14.63 -8.13 15.56
C ASN A 491 15.48 -6.99 14.95
N ALA A 492 15.27 -5.74 15.36
CA ALA A 492 16.09 -4.60 14.95
C ALA A 492 17.28 -4.45 15.92
N THR A 493 18.28 -5.30 15.74
CA THR A 493 19.36 -5.50 16.73
C THR A 493 20.72 -4.95 16.29
N VAL A 494 20.86 -4.51 15.04
CA VAL A 494 22.13 -4.02 14.50
C VAL A 494 22.13 -2.48 14.45
N PRO A 495 22.88 -1.79 15.31
CA PRO A 495 22.94 -0.34 15.30
C PRO A 495 23.73 0.18 14.08
N VAL A 496 23.14 1.13 13.37
CA VAL A 496 23.77 1.79 12.22
C VAL A 496 24.69 2.91 12.73
N ASN A 497 25.98 2.72 12.47
CA ASN A 497 27.03 3.67 12.86
C ASN A 497 28.27 3.51 11.94
N ASP A 498 29.32 4.30 12.17
CA ASP A 498 30.52 4.24 11.33
C ASP A 498 31.26 2.89 11.46
N ALA A 499 31.18 2.22 12.60
CA ALA A 499 31.80 0.91 12.79
C ALA A 499 31.10 -0.17 11.93
N LEU A 500 29.77 -0.09 11.77
CA LEU A 500 29.04 -0.98 10.85
C LEU A 500 29.51 -0.79 9.41
N PHE A 501 29.61 0.45 8.93
CA PHE A 501 30.01 0.74 7.55
C PHE A 501 31.51 0.50 7.27
N ALA A 502 32.32 0.29 8.31
CA ALA A 502 33.71 -0.10 8.17
C ALA A 502 33.91 -1.61 7.90
N GLN A 503 32.90 -2.43 8.16
CA GLN A 503 32.93 -3.87 7.91
C GLN A 503 33.02 -4.19 6.42
N ASP A 504 33.71 -5.29 6.06
CA ASP A 504 33.97 -5.65 4.67
C ASP A 504 32.70 -5.95 3.86
N ASP A 505 31.71 -6.59 4.47
CA ASP A 505 30.41 -6.92 3.89
C ASP A 505 29.51 -5.68 3.68
N ARG A 506 29.85 -4.54 4.30
CA ARG A 506 29.16 -3.24 4.17
C ARG A 506 29.83 -2.30 3.17
N LYS A 507 30.99 -2.68 2.62
CA LYS A 507 31.72 -1.87 1.65
C LYS A 507 31.01 -1.85 0.31
N VAL A 508 30.48 -0.71 -0.08
CA VAL A 508 29.80 -0.51 -1.37
C VAL A 508 30.82 -0.11 -2.43
N SER A 509 30.88 -0.87 -3.52
CA SER A 509 31.79 -0.56 -4.64
C SER A 509 31.45 0.78 -5.30
N TRP A 510 32.43 1.44 -5.87
CA TRP A 510 32.26 2.75 -6.51
C TRP A 510 31.20 2.70 -7.64
N GLY A 511 31.20 1.64 -8.44
CA GLY A 511 30.19 1.45 -9.50
C GLY A 511 28.75 1.37 -8.96
N VAL A 512 28.53 0.67 -7.84
CA VAL A 512 27.21 0.61 -7.18
C VAL A 512 26.82 1.96 -6.60
N ARG A 513 27.76 2.74 -6.02
CA ARG A 513 27.49 4.10 -5.52
C ARG A 513 26.99 5.02 -6.62
N ILE A 514 27.67 5.05 -7.76
CA ILE A 514 27.24 5.85 -8.92
C ILE A 514 25.89 5.38 -9.43
N ALA A 515 25.75 4.07 -9.64
CA ALA A 515 24.47 3.51 -10.06
C ALA A 515 23.34 3.87 -9.10
N ALA A 516 23.54 3.75 -7.78
CA ALA A 516 22.55 4.11 -6.78
C ALA A 516 22.13 5.59 -6.86
N GLU A 517 23.09 6.52 -7.10
CA GLU A 517 22.77 7.95 -7.27
C GLU A 517 21.96 8.21 -8.54
N LEU A 518 22.29 7.54 -9.65
CA LEU A 518 21.57 7.69 -10.92
C LEU A 518 20.16 7.11 -10.87
N ILE A 519 19.97 6.01 -10.12
CA ILE A 519 18.69 5.29 -10.06
C ILE A 519 17.92 5.50 -8.76
N LYS A 520 18.43 6.31 -7.80
CA LYS A 520 17.74 6.58 -6.53
C LYS A 520 16.29 7.03 -6.69
N GLY A 521 15.98 7.70 -7.77
CA GLY A 521 14.62 8.07 -8.17
C GLY A 521 13.79 6.92 -8.77
N ARG A 522 14.36 5.71 -8.84
CA ARG A 522 13.71 4.50 -9.37
C ARG A 522 13.82 3.30 -8.40
N LEU A 523 14.52 3.48 -7.26
CA LEU A 523 14.67 2.52 -6.18
C LEU A 523 13.50 2.56 -5.19
#